data_b63492fa75f93b81c0946248955127d3
#
_entry.id   b63492fa75f93b81c0946248955127d3
#
_cell.length_a   1.000
_cell.length_b   1.000
_cell.length_c   1.000
_cell.angle_alpha   90.00
_cell.angle_beta   90.00
_cell.angle_gamma   90.00
#
_symmetry.space_group_name_H-M   'P 1'
#
loop_
_entity.id
_entity.type
_entity.pdbx_description
1 polymer ?
#
loop_
_entity_poly.entity_id
_entity_poly.type
_entity_poly.pdbx_seq_one_letter_code
_entity_poly.pdbx_strand_id
1 'polypeptide(L)'
;MPERVLLIGKQMYEEYAVKRGQIVDGMVRSLDFPNRGLVEVEESREAIAQGADPTRLVAVKNVLPGQRVRLRLKRTGRGRSQGSLLEILAKAPNELQEAACPHFADCGGCAYQNLAYEDQLALKEEQVRRLMKPVLGEEFDRVFEGVTASPMREEYRNKMEFSFGDREKGGSLALGMHRRSSFYDIVPVDQCRIINQDMRDVLRLTLDFFRERKMSFYHKLHHEGYLRHLLVRRSQKDGSLMADHETSGNRVDREGEPFTEEEERRLLDDWKQVLLEHAWEGELTGLLHTRNDS
;
A
#
# COMPACT_ATOMS: atom_id res chain seq x y z
N MET A 1 -41.84 -3.96 32.09
CA MET A 1 -40.71 -3.23 32.69
C MET A 1 -39.29 -3.75 32.34
N PRO A 2 -39.02 -4.65 31.39
CA PRO A 2 -37.65 -5.01 31.05
C PRO A 2 -36.99 -4.15 29.96
N GLU A 3 -37.75 -3.49 29.08
CA GLU A 3 -37.16 -2.71 27.98
C GLU A 3 -36.47 -1.38 28.38
N ARG A 4 -36.96 -0.73 29.44
CA ARG A 4 -36.35 0.53 29.94
C ARG A 4 -34.97 0.31 30.58
N VAL A 5 -34.77 -0.82 31.25
CA VAL A 5 -33.47 -1.16 31.87
C VAL A 5 -32.43 -1.49 30.82
N LEU A 6 -32.83 -2.14 29.71
CA LEU A 6 -31.96 -2.44 28.59
C LEU A 6 -31.52 -1.19 27.80
N LEU A 7 -32.40 -0.21 27.65
CA LEU A 7 -32.11 1.07 26.98
C LEU A 7 -31.19 1.96 27.81
N ILE A 8 -31.35 1.99 29.12
CA ILE A 8 -30.49 2.76 30.05
C ILE A 8 -29.09 2.14 30.07
N GLY A 9 -29.00 0.80 30.14
CA GLY A 9 -27.71 0.10 30.07
C GLY A 9 -26.96 0.30 28.74
N LYS A 10 -27.69 0.34 27.61
CA LYS A 10 -27.13 0.56 26.30
C LYS A 10 -26.61 1.99 26.10
N GLN A 11 -27.34 2.97 26.59
CA GLN A 11 -27.00 4.39 26.54
C GLN A 11 -25.81 4.73 27.45
N MET A 12 -25.78 4.15 28.68
CA MET A 12 -24.64 4.28 29.60
C MET A 12 -23.38 3.60 29.07
N TYR A 13 -23.49 2.45 28.38
CA TYR A 13 -22.34 1.75 27.80
C TYR A 13 -21.67 2.55 26.66
N GLU A 14 -22.45 3.33 25.89
CA GLU A 14 -21.94 4.22 24.84
C GLU A 14 -21.24 5.47 25.40
N GLU A 15 -21.52 5.85 26.64
CA GLU A 15 -20.98 7.07 27.22
C GLU A 15 -19.58 6.90 27.81
N TYR A 16 -19.20 5.69 28.24
CA TYR A 16 -17.98 5.40 29.00
C TYR A 16 -16.95 4.53 28.26
N ALA A 17 -17.33 3.91 27.15
CA ALA A 17 -16.39 3.14 26.32
C ALA A 17 -15.51 4.05 25.46
N VAL A 18 -14.37 3.53 25.07
CA VAL A 18 -13.44 4.20 24.12
C VAL A 18 -14.20 4.63 22.86
N LYS A 19 -14.24 5.94 22.58
CA LYS A 19 -15.15 6.53 21.56
C LYS A 19 -14.47 6.68 20.19
N ARG A 20 -15.29 6.68 19.13
CA ARG A 20 -14.84 7.03 17.78
C ARG A 20 -14.21 8.43 17.78
N GLY A 21 -13.04 8.57 17.13
CA GLY A 21 -12.27 9.81 17.07
C GLY A 21 -11.28 9.99 18.22
N GLN A 22 -11.39 9.26 19.30
CA GLN A 22 -10.48 9.30 20.44
C GLN A 22 -9.07 8.86 19.99
N ILE A 23 -8.06 9.54 20.54
CA ILE A 23 -6.65 9.17 20.37
C ILE A 23 -6.22 8.38 21.59
N VAL A 24 -5.64 7.21 21.38
CA VAL A 24 -5.17 6.30 22.41
C VAL A 24 -3.81 5.76 22.05
N ASP A 25 -3.02 5.39 23.05
CA ASP A 25 -1.76 4.66 22.89
C ASP A 25 -2.00 3.18 23.14
N GLY A 26 -1.22 2.31 22.49
CA GLY A 26 -1.33 0.88 22.70
C GLY A 26 -0.11 0.11 22.20
N MET A 27 -0.07 -1.19 22.54
CA MET A 27 0.98 -2.11 22.16
C MET A 27 0.48 -3.03 21.04
N VAL A 28 1.23 -3.14 19.95
CA VAL A 28 0.92 -4.10 18.88
C VAL A 28 1.30 -5.50 19.34
N ARG A 29 0.29 -6.36 19.53
CA ARG A 29 0.47 -7.72 20.03
C ARG A 29 0.75 -8.72 18.93
N SER A 30 0.10 -8.57 17.78
CA SER A 30 0.23 -9.50 16.67
C SER A 30 -0.23 -8.88 15.35
N LEU A 31 0.02 -9.58 14.26
CA LEU A 31 -0.53 -9.27 12.94
C LEU A 31 -1.52 -10.33 12.49
N ASP A 32 -2.74 -9.90 12.18
CA ASP A 32 -3.71 -10.70 11.45
C ASP A 32 -3.45 -10.60 9.94
N PHE A 33 -3.70 -11.71 9.23
CA PHE A 33 -3.62 -11.74 7.77
C PHE A 33 -4.63 -10.74 7.14
N PRO A 34 -4.30 -10.05 6.06
CA PRO A 34 -2.99 -10.04 5.38
C PRO A 34 -1.97 -9.06 5.99
N ASN A 35 -2.38 -8.03 6.69
CA ASN A 35 -1.49 -7.00 7.26
C ASN A 35 -2.27 -6.07 8.21
N ARG A 36 -2.90 -6.62 9.25
CA ARG A 36 -3.62 -5.86 10.28
C ARG A 36 -3.01 -6.13 11.64
N GLY A 37 -2.33 -5.13 12.19
CA GLY A 37 -1.86 -5.18 13.57
C GLY A 37 -3.04 -5.19 14.55
N LEU A 38 -3.00 -6.08 15.51
CA LEU A 38 -3.89 -6.08 16.67
C LEU A 38 -3.21 -5.29 17.79
N VAL A 39 -3.68 -4.08 17.98
CA VAL A 39 -3.18 -3.17 19.01
C VAL A 39 -4.04 -3.31 20.25
N GLU A 40 -3.42 -3.70 21.34
CA GLU A 40 -4.05 -3.72 22.66
C GLU A 40 -4.00 -2.31 23.23
N VAL A 41 -5.17 -1.79 23.54
CA VAL A 41 -5.38 -0.49 24.18
C VAL A 41 -6.11 -0.66 25.50
N GLU A 42 -5.82 0.16 26.49
CA GLU A 42 -6.53 0.16 27.76
C GLU A 42 -7.95 0.71 27.59
N GLU A 43 -8.91 0.07 28.24
CA GLU A 43 -10.26 0.59 28.37
C GLU A 43 -10.33 1.70 29.42
N SER A 44 -11.39 2.51 29.36
CA SER A 44 -11.62 3.53 30.37
C SER A 44 -11.91 2.88 31.74
N ARG A 45 -11.51 3.55 32.81
CA ARG A 45 -11.78 3.08 34.20
C ARG A 45 -13.29 2.90 34.46
N GLU A 46 -14.10 3.75 33.85
CA GLU A 46 -15.54 3.71 33.95
C GLU A 46 -16.12 2.48 33.25
N ALA A 47 -15.62 2.12 32.07
CA ALA A 47 -16.04 0.92 31.35
C ALA A 47 -15.66 -0.36 32.12
N ILE A 48 -14.45 -0.38 32.67
CA ILE A 48 -13.95 -1.51 33.49
C ILE A 48 -14.83 -1.66 34.76
N ALA A 49 -15.17 -0.57 35.40
CA ALA A 49 -16.08 -0.58 36.59
C ALA A 49 -17.49 -1.11 36.25
N GLN A 50 -17.89 -1.07 34.98
CA GLN A 50 -19.15 -1.61 34.48
C GLN A 50 -19.02 -3.04 33.89
N GLY A 51 -17.88 -3.69 34.09
CA GLY A 51 -17.63 -5.10 33.68
C GLY A 51 -17.09 -5.26 32.27
N ALA A 52 -16.53 -4.22 31.65
CA ALA A 52 -15.76 -4.37 30.43
C ALA A 52 -14.39 -5.01 30.72
N ASP A 53 -13.84 -5.72 29.74
CA ASP A 53 -12.46 -6.19 29.80
C ASP A 53 -11.51 -4.99 29.96
N PRO A 54 -10.41 -5.12 30.74
CA PRO A 54 -9.49 -4.02 30.99
C PRO A 54 -8.74 -3.56 29.75
N THR A 55 -8.72 -4.38 28.70
CA THR A 55 -8.09 -4.06 27.42
C THR A 55 -8.99 -4.41 26.25
N ARG A 56 -8.74 -3.75 25.13
CA ARG A 56 -9.44 -3.96 23.86
C ARG A 56 -8.46 -4.08 22.71
N LEU A 57 -8.73 -4.99 21.77
CA LEU A 57 -7.98 -5.11 20.54
C LEU A 57 -8.54 -4.18 19.44
N VAL A 58 -7.67 -3.37 18.87
CA VAL A 58 -7.96 -2.45 17.76
C VAL A 58 -7.13 -2.86 16.54
N ALA A 59 -7.81 -3.09 15.40
CA ALA A 59 -7.14 -3.40 14.15
C ALA A 59 -6.58 -2.13 13.49
N VAL A 60 -5.28 -2.09 13.27
CA VAL A 60 -4.53 -0.96 12.70
C VAL A 60 -3.64 -1.45 11.56
N LYS A 61 -3.56 -0.70 10.46
CA LYS A 61 -2.65 -0.99 9.34
C LYS A 61 -1.28 -0.34 9.56
N ASN A 62 -0.25 -0.87 8.89
CA ASN A 62 1.11 -0.32 8.84
C ASN A 62 1.80 -0.28 10.21
N VAL A 63 1.64 -1.32 10.99
CA VAL A 63 2.30 -1.50 12.29
C VAL A 63 2.92 -2.89 12.38
N LEU A 64 3.89 -3.08 13.28
CA LEU A 64 4.57 -4.33 13.53
C LEU A 64 4.36 -4.80 14.99
N PRO A 65 4.31 -6.12 15.25
CA PRO A 65 4.27 -6.65 16.60
C PRO A 65 5.44 -6.14 17.44
N GLY A 66 5.17 -5.74 18.68
CA GLY A 66 6.16 -5.16 19.58
C GLY A 66 6.31 -3.64 19.50
N GLN A 67 5.70 -2.98 18.51
CA GLN A 67 5.66 -1.51 18.49
C GLN A 67 4.68 -0.96 19.54
N ARG A 68 5.07 0.15 20.18
CA ARG A 68 4.13 1.02 20.90
C ARG A 68 3.68 2.13 19.97
N VAL A 69 2.37 2.28 19.83
CA VAL A 69 1.79 3.18 18.81
C VAL A 69 0.72 4.09 19.38
N ARG A 70 0.58 5.25 18.79
CA ARG A 70 -0.55 6.17 18.97
C ARG A 70 -1.50 6.04 17.80
N LEU A 71 -2.77 5.88 18.06
CA LEU A 71 -3.77 5.65 17.03
C LEU A 71 -5.05 6.47 17.31
N ARG A 72 -5.79 6.75 16.23
CA ARG A 72 -7.12 7.33 16.30
C ARG A 72 -8.17 6.27 16.01
N LEU A 73 -9.13 6.09 16.89
CA LEU A 73 -10.22 5.16 16.73
C LEU A 73 -11.18 5.61 15.62
N LYS A 74 -11.40 4.76 14.62
CA LYS A 74 -12.34 5.00 13.51
C LYS A 74 -13.69 4.38 13.74
N ARG A 75 -13.68 3.14 14.26
CA ARG A 75 -14.87 2.36 14.51
C ARG A 75 -14.70 1.65 15.84
N THR A 76 -15.72 1.76 16.69
CA THR A 76 -15.83 1.06 17.97
C THR A 76 -17.15 0.30 17.97
N GLY A 77 -17.21 -0.91 18.56
CA GLY A 77 -18.44 -1.70 18.63
C GLY A 77 -18.19 -3.11 19.17
N ARG A 78 -19.28 -3.89 19.35
CA ARG A 78 -19.22 -5.32 19.66
C ARG A 78 -18.59 -6.07 18.46
N GLY A 79 -17.32 -6.35 18.52
CA GLY A 79 -16.55 -6.94 17.43
C GLY A 79 -15.21 -6.25 17.29
N ARG A 80 -14.58 -6.32 16.08
CA ARG A 80 -13.25 -5.74 15.87
C ARG A 80 -13.33 -4.22 15.75
N SER A 81 -12.78 -3.51 16.74
CA SER A 81 -12.53 -2.07 16.65
C SER A 81 -11.45 -1.78 15.58
N GLN A 82 -11.53 -0.62 14.94
CA GLN A 82 -10.58 -0.19 13.90
C GLN A 82 -10.00 1.17 14.23
N GLY A 83 -8.71 1.34 13.96
CA GLY A 83 -8.01 2.61 14.15
C GLY A 83 -7.11 2.97 12.96
N SER A 84 -6.69 4.24 12.95
CA SER A 84 -5.62 4.73 12.09
C SER A 84 -4.38 4.98 12.93
N LEU A 85 -3.24 4.49 12.46
CA LEU A 85 -1.94 4.87 13.01
C LEU A 85 -1.75 6.39 12.86
N LEU A 86 -1.33 7.04 13.93
CA LEU A 86 -0.90 8.43 13.95
C LEU A 86 0.62 8.50 14.10
N GLU A 87 1.19 7.71 15.02
CA GLU A 87 2.61 7.78 15.38
C GLU A 87 3.09 6.43 15.92
N ILE A 88 4.35 6.08 15.63
CA ILE A 88 5.07 5.00 16.29
C ILE A 88 5.86 5.61 17.45
N LEU A 89 5.42 5.36 18.67
CA LEU A 89 6.02 5.90 19.89
C LEU A 89 7.32 5.16 20.28
N ALA A 90 7.38 3.86 19.98
CA ALA A 90 8.56 3.05 20.14
C ALA A 90 8.58 1.95 19.07
N LYS A 91 9.76 1.73 18.48
CA LYS A 91 9.99 0.65 17.52
C LYS A 91 9.91 -0.73 18.19
N ALA A 92 9.60 -1.75 17.39
CA ALA A 92 9.73 -3.14 17.83
C ALA A 92 11.22 -3.50 18.09
N PRO A 93 11.51 -4.44 19.00
CA PRO A 93 12.91 -4.81 19.32
C PRO A 93 13.72 -5.33 18.12
N ASN A 94 13.05 -5.98 17.17
CA ASN A 94 13.64 -6.53 15.94
C ASN A 94 13.47 -5.62 14.72
N GLU A 95 12.98 -4.40 14.90
CA GLU A 95 12.82 -3.44 13.83
C GLU A 95 14.16 -2.80 13.46
N LEU A 96 14.50 -2.79 12.18
CA LEU A 96 15.70 -2.15 11.66
C LEU A 96 15.67 -0.64 11.92
N GLN A 97 16.83 -0.04 12.12
CA GLN A 97 16.94 1.42 12.29
C GLN A 97 16.47 2.14 11.01
N GLU A 98 16.87 1.62 9.86
CA GLU A 98 16.48 2.13 8.54
C GLU A 98 16.00 0.98 7.65
N ALA A 99 14.96 1.23 6.86
CA ALA A 99 14.52 0.30 5.85
C ALA A 99 15.48 0.33 4.65
N ALA A 100 15.66 -0.82 3.99
CA ALA A 100 16.53 -0.90 2.81
C ALA A 100 16.06 -0.02 1.65
N CYS A 101 14.76 0.18 1.49
CA CYS A 101 14.18 1.02 0.43
C CYS A 101 14.03 2.47 0.90
N PRO A 102 14.59 3.46 0.19
CA PRO A 102 14.49 4.88 0.58
C PRO A 102 13.05 5.42 0.54
N HIS A 103 12.17 4.77 -0.23
CA HIS A 103 10.76 5.17 -0.33
C HIS A 103 9.85 4.51 0.72
N PHE A 104 10.37 3.63 1.58
CA PHE A 104 9.54 2.79 2.47
C PHE A 104 8.64 3.59 3.41
N ALA A 105 9.10 4.73 3.91
CA ALA A 105 8.34 5.56 4.83
C ALA A 105 7.05 6.11 4.18
N ASP A 106 7.14 6.51 2.92
CA ASP A 106 6.06 7.17 2.16
C ASP A 106 5.27 6.18 1.28
N CYS A 107 5.97 5.26 0.60
CA CYS A 107 5.38 4.35 -0.38
C CYS A 107 4.48 3.30 0.25
N GLY A 108 3.28 3.10 -0.31
CA GLY A 108 2.31 2.07 0.12
C GLY A 108 2.60 0.66 -0.38
N GLY A 109 3.62 0.45 -1.22
CA GLY A 109 3.84 -0.81 -1.93
C GLY A 109 4.40 -1.96 -1.09
N CYS A 110 5.14 -1.67 0.00
CA CYS A 110 5.77 -2.68 0.86
C CYS A 110 5.32 -2.56 2.31
N ALA A 111 5.23 -3.71 3.01
CA ALA A 111 4.75 -3.77 4.38
C ALA A 111 5.87 -3.93 5.43
N TYR A 112 6.96 -4.63 5.11
CA TYR A 112 7.89 -5.17 6.11
C TYR A 112 9.37 -4.89 5.84
N GLN A 113 9.71 -3.93 4.99
CA GLN A 113 11.13 -3.66 4.68
C GLN A 113 11.94 -3.08 5.85
N ASN A 114 11.29 -2.74 6.94
CA ASN A 114 11.89 -2.35 8.21
C ASN A 114 12.12 -3.55 9.15
N LEU A 115 11.98 -4.80 8.66
CA LEU A 115 12.36 -6.02 9.36
C LEU A 115 13.47 -6.74 8.59
N ALA A 116 14.34 -7.43 9.31
CA ALA A 116 15.25 -8.39 8.71
C ALA A 116 14.46 -9.47 7.96
N TYR A 117 15.03 -10.04 6.89
CA TYR A 117 14.29 -10.97 6.03
C TYR A 117 13.83 -12.22 6.78
N GLU A 118 14.64 -12.70 7.69
CA GLU A 118 14.35 -13.85 8.56
C GLU A 118 13.14 -13.57 9.46
N ASP A 119 13.03 -12.36 10.00
CA ASP A 119 11.86 -11.91 10.78
C ASP A 119 10.61 -11.78 9.91
N GLN A 120 10.76 -11.35 8.64
CA GLN A 120 9.64 -11.33 7.69
C GLN A 120 9.11 -12.74 7.42
N LEU A 121 9.98 -13.74 7.29
CA LEU A 121 9.59 -15.14 7.11
C LEU A 121 8.88 -15.68 8.36
N ALA A 122 9.45 -15.47 9.55
CA ALA A 122 8.84 -15.88 10.80
C ALA A 122 7.46 -15.26 11.01
N LEU A 123 7.29 -13.98 10.66
CA LEU A 123 6.01 -13.29 10.71
C LEU A 123 4.96 -13.93 9.79
N LYS A 124 5.35 -14.28 8.56
CA LYS A 124 4.47 -14.93 7.58
C LYS A 124 4.13 -16.36 8.03
N GLU A 125 5.09 -17.08 8.57
CA GLU A 125 4.86 -18.41 9.11
C GLU A 125 3.83 -18.38 10.23
N GLU A 126 3.96 -17.45 11.18
CA GLU A 126 2.99 -17.28 12.27
C GLU A 126 1.60 -16.93 11.75
N GLN A 127 1.50 -16.10 10.69
CA GLN A 127 0.20 -15.79 10.06
C GLN A 127 -0.45 -17.03 9.43
N VAL A 128 0.32 -17.86 8.73
CA VAL A 128 -0.17 -19.13 8.15
C VAL A 128 -0.61 -20.08 9.26
N ARG A 129 0.19 -20.22 10.32
CA ARG A 129 -0.13 -21.04 11.49
C ARG A 129 -1.47 -20.63 12.11
N ARG A 130 -1.68 -19.35 12.34
CA ARG A 130 -2.95 -18.82 12.89
C ARG A 130 -4.16 -19.06 11.99
N LEU A 131 -3.98 -19.05 10.68
CA LEU A 131 -5.07 -19.29 9.73
C LEU A 131 -5.40 -20.77 9.62
N MET A 132 -4.40 -21.63 9.57
CA MET A 132 -4.57 -23.04 9.21
C MET A 132 -4.75 -23.96 10.43
N LYS A 133 -4.08 -23.68 11.55
CA LYS A 133 -4.15 -24.54 12.74
C LYS A 133 -5.58 -24.71 13.29
N PRO A 134 -6.46 -23.70 13.32
CA PRO A 134 -7.86 -23.90 13.73
C PRO A 134 -8.66 -24.83 12.82
N VAL A 135 -8.25 -24.97 11.54
CA VAL A 135 -8.92 -25.83 10.55
C VAL A 135 -8.36 -27.25 10.58
N LEU A 136 -7.04 -27.39 10.68
CA LEU A 136 -6.33 -28.67 10.59
C LEU A 136 -6.12 -29.34 11.98
N GLY A 137 -6.30 -28.60 13.07
CA GLY A 137 -6.09 -29.15 14.43
C GLY A 137 -4.66 -29.66 14.62
N GLU A 138 -4.54 -30.87 15.16
CA GLU A 138 -3.25 -31.53 15.41
C GLU A 138 -2.50 -31.92 14.14
N GLU A 139 -3.21 -32.11 13.03
CA GLU A 139 -2.61 -32.43 11.73
C GLU A 139 -1.73 -31.28 11.19
N PHE A 140 -1.98 -30.05 11.64
CA PHE A 140 -1.22 -28.87 11.17
C PHE A 140 0.30 -29.08 11.33
N ASP A 141 0.74 -29.43 12.53
CA ASP A 141 2.17 -29.54 12.82
C ASP A 141 2.84 -30.73 12.10
N ARG A 142 2.04 -31.70 11.59
CA ARG A 142 2.51 -32.82 10.77
C ARG A 142 2.68 -32.45 9.29
N VAL A 143 1.83 -31.57 8.76
CA VAL A 143 1.79 -31.27 7.31
C VAL A 143 2.41 -29.93 6.95
N PHE A 144 2.58 -29.05 7.91
CA PHE A 144 3.16 -27.74 7.67
C PHE A 144 4.70 -27.76 7.75
N GLU A 145 5.34 -27.65 6.59
CA GLU A 145 6.80 -27.74 6.46
C GLU A 145 7.54 -26.38 6.62
N GLY A 146 6.80 -25.31 6.96
CA GLY A 146 7.35 -23.96 7.10
C GLY A 146 7.15 -23.08 5.85
N VAL A 147 7.81 -21.93 5.84
CA VAL A 147 7.79 -20.96 4.73
C VAL A 147 9.12 -20.99 3.99
N THR A 148 9.09 -21.36 2.72
CA THR A 148 10.28 -21.36 1.86
C THR A 148 10.75 -19.94 1.60
N ALA A 149 12.03 -19.66 1.90
CA ALA A 149 12.67 -18.40 1.62
C ALA A 149 12.82 -18.17 0.11
N SER A 150 12.62 -16.92 -0.34
CA SER A 150 12.96 -16.55 -1.71
C SER A 150 14.48 -16.55 -1.92
N PRO A 151 15.01 -17.09 -3.02
CA PRO A 151 16.42 -16.97 -3.36
C PRO A 151 16.83 -15.53 -3.67
N MET A 152 15.87 -14.68 -4.10
CA MET A 152 16.08 -13.26 -4.37
C MET A 152 15.29 -12.42 -3.34
N ARG A 153 16.01 -11.58 -2.63
CA ARG A 153 15.43 -10.67 -1.61
C ARG A 153 15.06 -9.31 -2.20
N GLU A 154 15.71 -8.92 -3.29
CA GLU A 154 15.52 -7.70 -4.04
C GLU A 154 15.29 -8.04 -5.52
N GLU A 155 14.76 -7.09 -6.29
CA GLU A 155 14.53 -7.20 -7.74
C GLU A 155 13.71 -8.43 -8.19
N TYR A 156 12.95 -9.02 -7.26
CA TYR A 156 12.15 -10.22 -7.51
C TYR A 156 10.81 -9.94 -8.18
N ARG A 157 10.39 -8.67 -8.22
CA ARG A 157 9.06 -8.29 -8.72
C ARG A 157 9.05 -8.27 -10.24
N ASN A 158 8.17 -9.03 -10.84
CA ASN A 158 8.05 -9.19 -12.30
C ASN A 158 6.90 -8.38 -12.93
N LYS A 159 6.07 -7.71 -12.14
CA LYS A 159 4.99 -6.82 -12.59
C LYS A 159 4.87 -5.63 -11.67
N MET A 160 4.84 -4.44 -12.24
CA MET A 160 4.44 -3.20 -11.56
C MET A 160 3.40 -2.46 -12.37
N GLU A 161 2.50 -1.81 -11.66
CA GLU A 161 1.51 -0.88 -12.19
C GLU A 161 1.70 0.44 -11.46
N PHE A 162 2.32 1.38 -12.15
CA PHE A 162 2.57 2.72 -11.63
C PHE A 162 1.40 3.62 -12.00
N SER A 163 1.03 4.51 -11.08
CA SER A 163 -0.02 5.50 -11.32
C SER A 163 0.59 6.85 -11.65
N PHE A 164 0.01 7.54 -12.63
CA PHE A 164 0.25 8.97 -12.81
C PHE A 164 -0.56 9.78 -11.79
N GLY A 165 -0.01 10.91 -11.39
CA GLY A 165 -0.63 11.80 -10.41
C GLY A 165 0.27 12.95 -10.04
N ASP A 166 0.08 13.49 -8.84
CA ASP A 166 0.99 14.43 -8.20
C ASP A 166 1.40 13.94 -6.80
N ARG A 167 2.51 14.43 -6.29
CA ARG A 167 2.97 14.11 -4.93
C ARG A 167 2.16 14.85 -3.87
N GLU A 168 1.71 16.03 -4.22
CA GLU A 168 0.85 16.93 -3.44
C GLU A 168 -0.05 17.68 -4.41
N LYS A 169 -1.24 18.03 -3.97
CA LYS A 169 -2.26 18.65 -4.81
C LYS A 169 -1.72 19.87 -5.59
N GLY A 170 -1.80 19.79 -6.92
CA GLY A 170 -1.28 20.82 -7.83
C GLY A 170 0.24 20.79 -8.04
N GLY A 171 0.92 19.77 -7.52
CA GLY A 171 2.36 19.53 -7.71
C GLY A 171 2.72 19.19 -9.16
N SER A 172 4.00 18.94 -9.44
CA SER A 172 4.46 18.46 -10.75
C SER A 172 3.97 17.05 -11.03
N LEU A 173 3.85 16.68 -12.32
CA LEU A 173 3.53 15.33 -12.73
C LEU A 173 4.47 14.32 -12.06
N ALA A 174 3.90 13.31 -11.45
CA ALA A 174 4.59 12.20 -10.81
C ALA A 174 4.11 10.88 -11.41
N LEU A 175 4.98 9.88 -11.42
CA LEU A 175 4.67 8.50 -11.79
C LEU A 175 5.28 7.59 -10.74
N GLY A 176 4.48 6.70 -10.16
CA GLY A 176 4.97 5.83 -9.09
C GLY A 176 3.87 5.10 -8.36
N MET A 177 4.03 4.95 -7.06
CA MET A 177 3.10 4.23 -6.20
C MET A 177 2.30 5.19 -5.33
N HIS A 178 1.08 4.80 -4.97
CA HIS A 178 0.30 5.57 -4.01
C HIS A 178 1.04 5.69 -2.67
N ARG A 179 0.97 6.90 -2.09
CA ARG A 179 1.47 7.14 -0.74
C ARG A 179 0.72 6.28 0.26
N ARG A 180 1.42 5.82 1.28
CA ARG A 180 0.85 5.06 2.39
C ARG A 180 -0.31 5.84 3.03
N SER A 181 -1.47 5.20 3.10
CA SER A 181 -2.72 5.79 3.62
C SER A 181 -3.32 6.95 2.80
N SER A 182 -2.83 7.22 1.59
CA SER A 182 -3.44 8.15 0.63
C SER A 182 -3.92 7.41 -0.63
N PHE A 183 -5.01 7.91 -1.24
CA PHE A 183 -5.52 7.43 -2.52
C PHE A 183 -5.13 8.34 -3.70
N TYR A 184 -4.61 9.51 -3.41
CA TYR A 184 -4.35 10.55 -4.42
C TYR A 184 -2.87 10.80 -4.62
N ASP A 185 -2.11 10.90 -3.53
CA ASP A 185 -0.70 11.29 -3.58
C ASP A 185 0.15 10.15 -4.19
N ILE A 186 0.96 10.49 -5.18
CA ILE A 186 1.86 9.57 -5.84
C ILE A 186 3.31 9.82 -5.38
N VAL A 187 3.96 8.75 -4.93
CA VAL A 187 5.37 8.75 -4.56
C VAL A 187 6.16 8.25 -5.76
N PRO A 188 7.04 9.05 -6.37
CA PRO A 188 8.00 8.56 -7.35
C PRO A 188 8.88 7.48 -6.72
N VAL A 189 9.04 6.34 -7.40
CA VAL A 189 9.75 5.17 -6.85
C VAL A 189 10.90 4.73 -7.75
N ASP A 190 11.67 5.69 -8.22
CA ASP A 190 12.83 5.54 -9.11
C ASP A 190 13.96 4.67 -8.53
N GLN A 191 14.04 4.55 -7.19
CA GLN A 191 15.00 3.70 -6.49
C GLN A 191 14.33 2.49 -5.80
N CYS A 192 13.22 2.01 -6.35
CA CYS A 192 12.48 0.87 -5.80
C CYS A 192 13.34 -0.39 -5.84
N ARG A 193 13.57 -1.03 -4.68
CA ARG A 193 14.48 -2.18 -4.56
C ARG A 193 13.85 -3.52 -4.94
N ILE A 194 12.53 -3.61 -5.04
CA ILE A 194 11.88 -4.87 -5.41
C ILE A 194 11.75 -5.07 -6.92
N ILE A 195 12.00 -4.03 -7.74
CA ILE A 195 12.06 -4.08 -9.20
C ILE A 195 13.50 -3.90 -9.68
N ASN A 196 13.81 -4.47 -10.82
CA ASN A 196 15.13 -4.36 -11.44
C ASN A 196 15.34 -3.02 -12.16
N GLN A 197 16.57 -2.82 -12.69
CA GLN A 197 16.96 -1.57 -13.34
C GLN A 197 16.10 -1.27 -14.57
N ASP A 198 15.82 -2.23 -15.44
CA ASP A 198 15.00 -2.01 -16.63
C ASP A 198 13.61 -1.41 -16.27
N MET A 199 12.95 -1.92 -15.25
CA MET A 199 11.66 -1.41 -14.83
C MET A 199 11.76 0.00 -14.23
N ARG A 200 12.86 0.33 -13.51
CA ARG A 200 13.14 1.69 -13.02
C ARG A 200 13.37 2.66 -14.18
N ASP A 201 14.08 2.22 -15.22
CA ASP A 201 14.36 3.04 -16.39
C ASP A 201 13.10 3.29 -17.24
N VAL A 202 12.24 2.28 -17.45
CA VAL A 202 10.93 2.50 -18.09
C VAL A 202 10.14 3.57 -17.36
N LEU A 203 10.07 3.48 -16.01
CA LEU A 203 9.37 4.47 -15.18
C LEU A 203 9.95 5.88 -15.36
N ARG A 204 11.27 6.01 -15.23
CA ARG A 204 11.97 7.28 -15.31
C ARG A 204 11.82 7.93 -16.69
N LEU A 205 12.13 7.19 -17.76
CA LEU A 205 12.02 7.68 -19.13
C LEU A 205 10.59 8.10 -19.48
N THR A 206 9.60 7.31 -19.06
CA THR A 206 8.18 7.63 -19.28
C THR A 206 7.76 8.89 -18.52
N LEU A 207 8.15 9.01 -17.25
CA LEU A 207 7.82 10.20 -16.46
C LEU A 207 8.45 11.46 -17.04
N ASP A 208 9.73 11.42 -17.39
CA ASP A 208 10.45 12.57 -17.93
C ASP A 208 9.85 13.01 -19.26
N PHE A 209 9.56 12.06 -20.15
CA PHE A 209 8.93 12.30 -21.44
C PHE A 209 7.59 13.06 -21.33
N PHE A 210 6.68 12.60 -20.48
CA PHE A 210 5.35 13.22 -20.35
C PHE A 210 5.38 14.49 -19.49
N ARG A 211 6.33 14.62 -18.56
CA ARG A 211 6.53 15.82 -17.76
C ARG A 211 7.01 17.00 -18.61
N GLU A 212 7.98 16.78 -19.49
CA GLU A 212 8.49 17.79 -20.43
C GLU A 212 7.40 18.32 -21.37
N ARG A 213 6.47 17.45 -21.77
CA ARG A 213 5.34 17.78 -22.64
C ARG A 213 4.12 18.32 -21.89
N LYS A 214 4.28 18.55 -20.56
CA LYS A 214 3.21 19.09 -19.71
C LYS A 214 1.88 18.33 -19.81
N MET A 215 1.93 16.99 -19.94
CA MET A 215 0.72 16.18 -20.06
C MET A 215 -0.06 16.16 -18.74
N SER A 216 -1.40 16.10 -18.84
CA SER A 216 -2.29 15.95 -17.68
C SER A 216 -2.33 14.51 -17.20
N PHE A 217 -2.61 14.29 -15.92
CA PHE A 217 -2.97 12.97 -15.39
C PHE A 217 -4.48 12.89 -15.11
N TYR A 218 -5.04 11.69 -15.20
CA TYR A 218 -6.46 11.44 -14.95
C TYR A 218 -6.83 11.59 -13.48
N HIS A 219 -7.75 12.51 -13.21
CA HIS A 219 -8.22 12.81 -11.87
C HIS A 219 -9.54 12.05 -11.58
N LYS A 220 -9.46 11.02 -10.73
CA LYS A 220 -10.56 10.09 -10.44
C LYS A 220 -11.87 10.73 -9.94
N LEU A 221 -11.81 11.92 -9.30
CA LEU A 221 -13.01 12.61 -8.80
C LEU A 221 -13.70 13.46 -9.86
N HIS A 222 -12.95 14.00 -10.81
CA HIS A 222 -13.48 14.89 -11.85
C HIS A 222 -13.66 14.16 -13.18
N HIS A 223 -13.10 12.96 -13.32
CA HIS A 223 -13.06 12.17 -14.55
C HIS A 223 -12.42 12.94 -15.72
N GLU A 224 -11.39 13.74 -15.42
CA GLU A 224 -10.67 14.58 -16.37
C GLU A 224 -9.18 14.26 -16.35
N GLY A 225 -8.49 14.52 -17.49
CA GLY A 225 -7.06 14.30 -17.65
C GLY A 225 -6.75 13.03 -18.44
N TYR A 226 -5.51 12.93 -18.94
CA TYR A 226 -5.13 11.95 -19.96
C TYR A 226 -4.39 10.73 -19.42
N LEU A 227 -3.26 10.91 -18.73
CA LEU A 227 -2.38 9.83 -18.26
C LEU A 227 -3.00 9.09 -17.08
N ARG A 228 -3.06 7.75 -17.12
CA ARG A 228 -3.62 6.93 -16.04
C ARG A 228 -2.58 6.08 -15.34
N HIS A 229 -2.10 5.05 -16.04
CA HIS A 229 -1.18 4.06 -15.47
C HIS A 229 -0.07 3.69 -16.45
N LEU A 230 1.02 3.17 -15.90
CA LEU A 230 2.08 2.52 -16.64
C LEU A 230 2.25 1.12 -16.06
N LEU A 231 1.85 0.11 -16.81
CA LEU A 231 2.06 -1.29 -16.46
C LEU A 231 3.39 -1.75 -17.05
N VAL A 232 4.29 -2.25 -16.22
CA VAL A 232 5.57 -2.82 -16.66
C VAL A 232 5.66 -4.27 -16.21
N ARG A 233 6.05 -5.15 -17.13
CA ARG A 233 6.35 -6.56 -16.84
C ARG A 233 7.76 -6.89 -17.29
N ARG A 234 8.44 -7.68 -16.48
CA ARG A 234 9.76 -8.23 -16.84
C ARG A 234 9.84 -9.70 -16.42
N SER A 235 10.27 -10.52 -17.35
CA SER A 235 10.53 -11.92 -17.08
C SER A 235 11.85 -12.07 -16.30
N GLN A 236 11.79 -12.84 -15.21
CA GLN A 236 13.01 -13.20 -14.46
C GLN A 236 13.82 -14.30 -15.13
N LYS A 237 13.23 -15.00 -16.10
CA LYS A 237 13.88 -16.12 -16.78
C LYS A 237 14.79 -15.69 -17.93
N ASP A 238 14.32 -14.78 -18.75
CA ASP A 238 14.99 -14.39 -20.01
C ASP A 238 15.16 -12.88 -20.18
N GLY A 239 14.69 -12.09 -19.20
CA GLY A 239 14.82 -10.65 -19.23
C GLY A 239 13.85 -9.92 -20.16
N SER A 240 12.89 -10.63 -20.81
CA SER A 240 11.88 -9.99 -21.67
C SER A 240 11.12 -8.90 -20.92
N LEU A 241 11.07 -7.70 -21.50
CA LEU A 241 10.48 -6.49 -20.92
C LEU A 241 9.30 -6.04 -21.76
N MET A 242 8.18 -5.69 -21.09
CA MET A 242 6.99 -5.14 -21.75
C MET A 242 6.49 -3.94 -20.94
N ALA A 243 6.13 -2.87 -21.64
CA ALA A 243 5.45 -1.73 -21.06
C ALA A 243 4.10 -1.50 -21.74
N ASP A 244 3.06 -1.25 -20.95
CA ASP A 244 1.73 -0.85 -21.40
C ASP A 244 1.39 0.51 -20.80
N HIS A 245 1.21 1.49 -21.65
CA HIS A 245 0.82 2.84 -21.27
C HIS A 245 -0.69 2.98 -21.33
N GLU A 246 -1.30 3.22 -20.16
CA GLU A 246 -2.75 3.36 -20.03
C GLU A 246 -3.15 4.83 -19.97
N THR A 247 -4.09 5.23 -20.84
CA THR A 247 -4.62 6.59 -20.91
C THR A 247 -6.16 6.60 -20.87
N SER A 248 -6.74 7.75 -20.59
CA SER A 248 -8.17 7.98 -20.82
C SER A 248 -8.44 8.47 -22.26
N GLY A 249 -9.70 8.45 -22.69
CA GLY A 249 -10.14 9.10 -23.92
C GLY A 249 -10.17 10.64 -23.81
N ASN A 250 -9.98 11.20 -22.63
CA ASN A 250 -9.97 12.63 -22.39
C ASN A 250 -8.58 13.20 -22.73
N ARG A 251 -8.39 13.63 -23.98
CA ARG A 251 -7.14 14.11 -24.55
C ARG A 251 -6.97 15.58 -24.24
N VAL A 252 -6.50 15.89 -23.05
CA VAL A 252 -6.16 17.26 -22.62
C VAL A 252 -4.77 17.30 -22.03
N ASP A 253 -4.06 18.39 -22.25
CA ASP A 253 -2.80 18.67 -21.59
C ASP A 253 -3.02 19.23 -20.16
N ARG A 254 -1.96 19.64 -19.48
CA ARG A 254 -2.03 20.16 -18.11
C ARG A 254 -2.70 21.54 -18.02
N GLU A 255 -2.71 22.30 -19.11
CA GLU A 255 -3.33 23.61 -19.20
C GLU A 255 -4.82 23.49 -19.58
N GLY A 256 -5.28 22.26 -19.87
CA GLY A 256 -6.66 21.95 -20.25
C GLY A 256 -6.91 22.06 -21.75
N GLU A 257 -5.84 22.23 -22.55
CA GLU A 257 -5.96 22.32 -24.01
C GLU A 257 -6.15 20.94 -24.62
N PRO A 258 -7.18 20.74 -25.46
CA PRO A 258 -7.44 19.47 -26.09
C PRO A 258 -6.46 19.19 -27.23
N PHE A 259 -6.13 17.93 -27.43
CA PHE A 259 -5.35 17.46 -28.56
C PHE A 259 -6.07 16.34 -29.34
N THR A 260 -5.77 16.26 -30.63
CA THR A 260 -6.43 15.36 -31.58
C THR A 260 -5.90 13.92 -31.46
N GLU A 261 -6.61 12.98 -32.10
CA GLU A 261 -6.16 11.59 -32.19
C GLU A 261 -4.86 11.41 -33.00
N GLU A 262 -4.63 12.29 -34.00
CA GLU A 262 -3.38 12.29 -34.74
C GLU A 262 -2.21 12.78 -33.89
N GLU A 263 -2.41 13.80 -33.08
CA GLU A 263 -1.41 14.29 -32.12
C GLU A 263 -1.14 13.26 -31.02
N GLU A 264 -2.18 12.55 -30.54
CA GLU A 264 -2.02 11.41 -29.62
C GLU A 264 -1.11 10.34 -30.23
N ARG A 265 -1.36 9.97 -31.48
CA ARG A 265 -0.56 8.97 -32.17
C ARG A 265 0.91 9.37 -32.27
N ARG A 266 1.18 10.60 -32.67
CA ARG A 266 2.55 11.15 -32.72
C ARG A 266 3.21 11.16 -31.34
N LEU A 267 2.49 11.63 -30.33
CA LEU A 267 2.96 11.63 -28.93
C LEU A 267 3.36 10.24 -28.47
N LEU A 268 2.54 9.23 -28.73
CA LEU A 268 2.81 7.84 -28.37
C LEU A 268 3.95 7.22 -29.18
N ASP A 269 4.05 7.56 -30.47
CA ASP A 269 5.17 7.10 -31.31
C ASP A 269 6.50 7.70 -30.85
N ASP A 270 6.52 8.98 -30.47
CA ASP A 270 7.70 9.61 -29.86
C ASP A 270 8.08 8.96 -28.53
N TRP A 271 7.08 8.65 -27.66
CA TRP A 271 7.34 7.93 -26.42
C TRP A 271 7.94 6.54 -26.65
N LYS A 272 7.39 5.79 -27.61
CA LYS A 272 7.94 4.48 -28.01
C LYS A 272 9.36 4.61 -28.49
N GLN A 273 9.67 5.63 -29.30
CA GLN A 273 11.02 5.84 -29.80
C GLN A 273 12.02 6.07 -28.68
N VAL A 274 11.69 6.86 -27.64
CA VAL A 274 12.53 7.05 -26.45
C VAL A 274 12.86 5.72 -25.77
N LEU A 275 11.87 4.82 -25.65
CA LEU A 275 12.12 3.50 -25.06
C LEU A 275 12.89 2.56 -25.99
N LEU A 276 12.68 2.63 -27.31
CA LEU A 276 13.40 1.80 -28.28
C LEU A 276 14.88 2.18 -28.40
N GLU A 277 15.23 3.43 -28.16
CA GLU A 277 16.60 3.93 -28.21
C GLU A 277 17.41 3.67 -26.94
N HIS A 278 16.73 3.28 -25.84
CA HIS A 278 17.42 3.00 -24.57
C HIS A 278 18.08 1.63 -24.58
N ALA A 279 19.27 1.54 -23.97
CA ALA A 279 19.97 0.27 -23.78
C ALA A 279 19.45 -0.45 -22.54
N TRP A 280 18.77 -1.57 -22.73
CA TRP A 280 18.21 -2.40 -21.66
C TRP A 280 19.19 -3.48 -21.21
N GLU A 281 19.11 -3.90 -19.95
CA GLU A 281 19.80 -5.12 -19.48
C GLU A 281 19.16 -6.37 -20.09
N GLY A 282 17.83 -6.38 -20.23
CA GLY A 282 17.04 -7.39 -20.90
C GLY A 282 16.71 -7.01 -22.34
N GLU A 283 15.57 -7.48 -22.84
CA GLU A 283 15.09 -7.21 -24.19
C GLU A 283 13.69 -6.58 -24.13
N LEU A 284 13.50 -5.39 -24.71
CA LEU A 284 12.20 -4.76 -24.85
C LEU A 284 11.41 -5.47 -25.95
N THR A 285 10.48 -6.34 -25.56
CA THR A 285 9.71 -7.22 -26.46
C THR A 285 8.31 -6.73 -26.77
N GLY A 286 7.79 -5.73 -26.01
CA GLY A 286 6.44 -5.22 -26.24
C GLY A 286 6.24 -3.82 -25.69
N LEU A 287 5.62 -2.98 -26.54
CA LEU A 287 5.10 -1.66 -26.16
C LEU A 287 3.62 -1.60 -26.55
N LEU A 288 2.77 -1.40 -25.57
CA LEU A 288 1.32 -1.37 -25.72
C LEU A 288 0.77 0.00 -25.33
N HIS A 289 -0.36 0.33 -25.91
CA HIS A 289 -1.19 1.45 -25.46
C HIS A 289 -2.61 0.97 -25.21
N THR A 290 -3.10 1.16 -24.01
CA THR A 290 -4.45 0.80 -23.60
C THR A 290 -5.25 2.06 -23.30
N ARG A 291 -6.41 2.22 -23.95
CA ARG A 291 -7.37 3.28 -23.59
C ARG A 291 -8.38 2.73 -22.59
N ASN A 292 -8.49 3.38 -21.45
CA ASN A 292 -9.39 2.99 -20.37
C ASN A 292 -10.21 4.19 -19.90
N ASP A 293 -11.52 4.15 -20.10
CA ASP A 293 -12.47 5.21 -19.72
C ASP A 293 -13.38 4.79 -18.54
N SER A 294 -13.08 3.64 -17.89
CA SER A 294 -13.85 3.12 -16.75
C SER A 294 -13.44 3.75 -15.41
#